data_bbfec3d65ce4bbfdd3ac92ed20f367d7
#
_entry.id   bbfec3d65ce4bbfdd3ac92ed20f367d7
#
_cell.length_a   1.000
_cell.length_b   1.000
_cell.length_c   1.000
_cell.angle_alpha   90.00
_cell.angle_beta   90.00
_cell.angle_gamma   90.00
#
_symmetry.space_group_name_H-M   'P 1'
#
loop_
_entity.id
_entity.type
_entity.pdbx_description
1 polymer ?
#
loop_
_entity_poly.entity_id
_entity_poly.type
_entity_poly.pdbx_seq_one_letter_code
_entity_poly.pdbx_strand_id
1 'polypeptide(L)'
;MASCIREVVEALIKKLQADVTPNTVLVPINDYYEIKHTPSLLVIGPKLEENRSKRNSEKRVEVDRDNLSYTERNWPRYYHLDFDFVLTADTGAALLDLQEKGIAFFLDNREITTADASFRLVELTPIGGLERPNYSNLRQASGRYRIEDVEVFDHDVVEGKIVLYRNFRLCDFGSRRLIETYRPDE
;
A
#
# COMPACT_ATOMS: atom_id res chain seq x y z
N MET A 1 11.84 -3.21 3.75
CA MET A 1 10.66 -3.92 4.33
C MET A 1 9.48 -3.65 3.41
N ALA A 2 8.60 -4.62 3.24
CA ALA A 2 7.42 -4.40 2.41
C ALA A 2 6.47 -3.44 3.12
N SER A 3 5.98 -2.43 2.41
CA SER A 3 5.03 -1.46 2.95
C SER A 3 3.74 -2.17 3.35
N CYS A 4 3.39 -2.12 4.62
CA CYS A 4 2.14 -2.72 5.11
C CYS A 4 0.97 -1.77 4.80
N ILE A 5 -0.19 -2.30 4.42
CA ILE A 5 -1.42 -1.52 4.21
C ILE A 5 -1.66 -0.55 5.37
N ARG A 6 -1.40 -1.00 6.60
CA ARG A 6 -1.55 -0.19 7.81
C ARG A 6 -0.68 1.07 7.77
N GLU A 7 0.59 0.96 7.37
CA GLU A 7 1.53 2.09 7.31
C GLU A 7 1.07 3.15 6.30
N VAL A 8 0.55 2.70 5.15
CA VAL A 8 0.00 3.59 4.12
C VAL A 8 -1.21 4.36 4.64
N VAL A 9 -2.12 3.66 5.33
CA VAL A 9 -3.33 4.27 5.92
C VAL A 9 -2.95 5.25 7.04
N GLU A 10 -2.02 4.88 7.92
CA GLU A 10 -1.52 5.76 8.99
C GLU A 10 -0.85 7.01 8.42
N ALA A 11 -0.07 6.88 7.33
CA ALA A 11 0.56 8.02 6.65
C ALA A 11 -0.48 8.98 6.07
N LEU A 12 -1.52 8.45 5.40
CA LEU A 12 -2.64 9.23 4.89
C LEU A 12 -3.34 10.01 6.02
N ILE A 13 -3.73 9.32 7.10
CA ILE A 13 -4.44 9.94 8.21
C ILE A 13 -3.61 11.04 8.88
N LYS A 14 -2.33 10.78 9.17
CA LYS A 14 -1.42 11.78 9.75
C LYS A 14 -1.32 13.04 8.90
N LYS A 15 -1.22 12.87 7.58
CA LYS A 15 -1.12 13.98 6.64
C LYS A 15 -2.42 14.78 6.57
N LEU A 16 -3.58 14.11 6.54
CA LEU A 16 -4.89 14.77 6.60
C LEU A 16 -5.12 15.51 7.91
N GLN A 17 -4.65 14.95 9.04
CA GLN A 17 -4.72 15.62 10.34
C GLN A 17 -3.89 16.91 10.39
N ALA A 18 -2.73 16.91 9.72
CA ALA A 18 -1.85 18.09 9.66
C ALA A 18 -2.39 19.17 8.71
N ASP A 19 -2.86 18.78 7.52
CA ASP A 19 -3.10 19.71 6.42
C ASP A 19 -4.58 20.14 6.29
N VAL A 20 -5.53 19.28 6.70
CA VAL A 20 -6.98 19.56 6.55
C VAL A 20 -7.63 19.88 7.88
N THR A 21 -7.69 18.94 8.81
CA THR A 21 -8.24 19.14 10.16
C THR A 21 -7.70 18.13 11.15
N PRO A 22 -7.32 18.53 12.37
CA PRO A 22 -6.89 17.61 13.42
C PRO A 22 -7.98 16.59 13.80
N ASN A 23 -9.27 16.94 13.57
CA ASN A 23 -10.41 16.05 13.83
C ASN A 23 -10.65 15.06 12.65
N THR A 24 -9.57 14.53 12.07
CA THR A 24 -9.63 13.47 11.05
C THR A 24 -9.63 12.12 11.74
N VAL A 25 -10.60 11.28 11.41
CA VAL A 25 -10.79 9.95 12.02
C VAL A 25 -10.97 8.89 10.93
N LEU A 26 -10.24 7.78 11.07
CA LEU A 26 -10.45 6.59 10.26
C LEU A 26 -11.62 5.79 10.83
N VAL A 27 -12.59 5.46 9.99
CA VAL A 27 -13.76 4.65 10.33
C VAL A 27 -13.75 3.39 9.46
N PRO A 28 -13.74 2.19 10.06
CA PRO A 28 -13.86 0.96 9.30
C PRO A 28 -15.18 0.89 8.51
N ILE A 29 -15.17 0.15 7.40
CA ILE A 29 -16.38 -0.09 6.62
C ILE A 29 -17.40 -0.83 7.50
N ASN A 30 -18.63 -0.36 7.48
CA ASN A 30 -19.75 -0.88 8.29
C ASN A 30 -19.69 -0.59 9.81
N ASP A 31 -18.76 0.24 10.24
CA ASP A 31 -18.75 0.72 11.60
C ASP A 31 -19.60 1.98 11.75
N TYR A 32 -20.21 2.14 12.93
CA TYR A 32 -20.95 3.35 13.29
C TYR A 32 -20.02 4.31 14.01
N TYR A 33 -19.97 5.58 13.55
CA TYR A 33 -19.20 6.61 14.20
C TYR A 33 -20.06 7.81 14.55
N GLU A 34 -20.08 8.17 15.82
CA GLU A 34 -20.71 9.39 16.31
C GLU A 34 -19.76 10.58 16.19
N ILE A 35 -20.18 11.62 15.47
CA ILE A 35 -19.39 12.84 15.30
C ILE A 35 -19.40 13.62 16.60
N LYS A 36 -18.25 13.68 17.28
CA LYS A 36 -18.10 14.36 18.59
C LYS A 36 -17.64 15.81 18.45
N HIS A 37 -16.93 16.11 17.40
CA HIS A 37 -16.32 17.43 17.17
C HIS A 37 -16.51 17.86 15.72
N THR A 38 -16.80 19.13 15.52
CA THR A 38 -16.88 19.77 14.20
C THR A 38 -15.95 20.99 14.18
N PRO A 39 -15.35 21.33 13.03
CA PRO A 39 -15.37 20.60 11.77
C PRO A 39 -14.58 19.29 11.86
N SER A 40 -15.03 18.26 11.16
CA SER A 40 -14.40 16.93 11.16
C SER A 40 -14.34 16.32 9.76
N LEU A 41 -13.36 15.44 9.57
CA LEU A 41 -13.17 14.64 8.38
C LEU A 41 -13.21 13.16 8.77
N LEU A 42 -14.21 12.43 8.26
CA LEU A 42 -14.28 10.99 8.40
C LEU A 42 -13.68 10.36 7.14
N VAL A 43 -12.76 9.47 7.34
CA VAL A 43 -12.13 8.63 6.30
C VAL A 43 -12.66 7.22 6.47
N ILE A 44 -13.61 6.83 5.63
CA ILE A 44 -14.28 5.54 5.71
C ILE A 44 -13.55 4.56 4.78
N GLY A 45 -13.08 3.45 5.33
CA GLY A 45 -12.32 2.47 4.56
C GLY A 45 -11.14 1.89 5.32
N PRO A 46 -10.15 1.31 4.60
CA PRO A 46 -10.11 1.12 3.15
C PRO A 46 -11.02 -0.02 2.67
N LYS A 47 -11.60 0.12 1.48
CA LYS A 47 -12.09 -1.01 0.70
C LYS A 47 -10.94 -1.52 -0.16
N LEU A 48 -10.60 -2.80 -0.01
CA LEU A 48 -9.51 -3.44 -0.74
C LEU A 48 -10.00 -4.02 -2.05
N GLU A 49 -9.33 -3.68 -3.15
CA GLU A 49 -9.55 -4.25 -4.47
C GLU A 49 -8.23 -4.74 -5.06
N GLU A 50 -8.13 -6.05 -5.37
CA GLU A 50 -6.92 -6.61 -5.97
C GLU A 50 -6.75 -6.11 -7.42
N ASN A 51 -5.58 -5.54 -7.74
CA ASN A 51 -5.21 -5.22 -9.11
C ASN A 51 -4.76 -6.49 -9.84
N ARG A 52 -5.72 -7.22 -10.42
CA ARG A 52 -5.47 -8.50 -11.09
C ARG A 52 -4.61 -8.37 -12.34
N SER A 53 -4.52 -7.18 -12.94
CA SER A 53 -3.69 -6.97 -14.13
C SER A 53 -2.19 -7.08 -13.83
N LYS A 54 -1.80 -6.84 -12.58
CA LYS A 54 -0.42 -6.97 -12.08
C LYS A 54 -0.13 -8.32 -11.43
N ARG A 55 -1.08 -9.24 -11.44
CA ARG A 55 -0.89 -10.56 -10.85
C ARG A 55 0.14 -11.35 -11.65
N ASN A 56 1.21 -11.74 -10.98
CA ASN A 56 2.24 -12.62 -11.54
C ASN A 56 2.32 -13.89 -10.68
N SER A 57 2.42 -15.04 -11.34
CA SER A 57 2.62 -16.35 -10.70
C SER A 57 4.09 -16.75 -10.61
N GLU A 58 4.98 -15.93 -11.17
CA GLU A 58 6.41 -16.17 -11.09
C GLU A 58 6.96 -15.83 -9.70
N LYS A 59 8.12 -16.38 -9.41
CA LYS A 59 8.85 -16.05 -8.18
C LYS A 59 9.84 -14.94 -8.45
N ARG A 60 9.96 -14.03 -7.49
CA ARG A 60 10.98 -13.00 -7.49
C ARG A 60 12.23 -13.55 -6.82
N VAL A 61 13.34 -13.57 -7.54
CA VAL A 61 14.63 -14.01 -7.03
C VAL A 61 15.55 -12.80 -6.91
N GLU A 62 15.99 -12.49 -5.71
CA GLU A 62 16.99 -11.47 -5.44
C GLU A 62 18.32 -12.15 -5.13
N VAL A 63 19.35 -11.80 -5.88
CA VAL A 63 20.69 -12.41 -5.79
C VAL A 63 21.63 -11.43 -5.09
N ASP A 64 22.18 -11.85 -3.96
CA ASP A 64 23.28 -11.17 -3.29
C ASP A 64 24.60 -11.84 -3.74
N ARG A 65 25.33 -11.15 -4.62
CA ARG A 65 26.58 -11.65 -5.18
C ARG A 65 27.74 -11.59 -4.19
N ASP A 66 27.68 -10.66 -3.24
CA ASP A 66 28.76 -10.47 -2.28
C ASP A 66 28.77 -11.59 -1.24
N ASN A 67 27.59 -12.04 -0.80
CA ASN A 67 27.41 -13.11 0.16
C ASN A 67 27.13 -14.48 -0.49
N LEU A 68 27.12 -14.53 -1.84
CA LEU A 68 26.80 -15.73 -2.61
C LEU A 68 25.49 -16.39 -2.14
N SER A 69 24.48 -15.57 -1.91
CA SER A 69 23.17 -16.00 -1.47
C SER A 69 22.08 -15.51 -2.41
N TYR A 70 20.93 -16.17 -2.35
CA TYR A 70 19.74 -15.71 -3.04
C TYR A 70 18.54 -15.82 -2.11
N THR A 71 17.60 -14.92 -2.31
CA THR A 71 16.30 -14.93 -1.66
C THR A 71 15.23 -15.08 -2.72
N GLU A 72 14.41 -16.11 -2.58
CA GLU A 72 13.29 -16.39 -3.48
C GLU A 72 11.99 -16.19 -2.72
N ARG A 73 11.08 -15.40 -3.29
CA ARG A 73 9.74 -15.15 -2.73
C ARG A 73 8.71 -15.07 -3.85
N ASN A 74 7.45 -15.28 -3.51
CA ASN A 74 6.40 -15.07 -4.48
C ASN A 74 6.32 -13.60 -4.88
N TRP A 75 5.85 -13.33 -6.11
CA TRP A 75 5.61 -11.97 -6.56
C TRP A 75 4.54 -11.32 -5.69
N PRO A 76 4.70 -10.03 -5.27
CA PRO A 76 3.71 -9.36 -4.43
C PRO A 76 2.37 -9.26 -5.13
N ARG A 77 1.31 -9.22 -4.35
CA ARG A 77 -0.02 -8.84 -4.83
C ARG A 77 -0.21 -7.36 -4.65
N TYR A 78 -0.84 -6.74 -5.64
CA TYR A 78 -1.10 -5.31 -5.66
C TYR A 78 -2.56 -5.06 -5.33
N TYR A 79 -2.80 -4.16 -4.39
CA TYR A 79 -4.15 -3.77 -3.97
C TYR A 79 -4.37 -2.28 -4.14
N HIS A 80 -5.56 -1.94 -4.59
CA HIS A 80 -6.09 -0.59 -4.51
C HIS A 80 -6.81 -0.43 -3.18
N LEU A 81 -6.61 0.72 -2.53
CA LEU A 81 -7.26 1.08 -1.28
C LEU A 81 -8.24 2.22 -1.57
N ASP A 82 -9.53 1.93 -1.57
CA ASP A 82 -10.57 2.94 -1.78
C ASP A 82 -11.06 3.50 -0.45
N PHE A 83 -11.19 4.82 -0.40
CA PHE A 83 -11.68 5.55 0.76
C PHE A 83 -12.81 6.49 0.37
N ASP A 84 -13.85 6.52 1.18
CA ASP A 84 -14.86 7.56 1.15
C ASP A 84 -14.51 8.63 2.20
N PHE A 85 -14.47 9.88 1.78
CA PHE A 85 -14.19 11.03 2.63
C PHE A 85 -15.48 11.77 2.89
N VAL A 86 -15.82 11.99 4.17
CA VAL A 86 -17.01 12.73 4.58
C VAL A 86 -16.58 13.90 5.46
N LEU A 87 -16.70 15.09 4.90
CA LEU A 87 -16.45 16.36 5.57
C LEU A 87 -17.73 16.80 6.29
N THR A 88 -17.63 17.18 7.54
CA THR A 88 -18.79 17.55 8.36
C THR A 88 -18.51 18.85 9.13
N ALA A 89 -19.46 19.77 9.09
CA ALA A 89 -19.41 21.03 9.83
C ALA A 89 -20.80 21.47 10.30
N ASP A 90 -20.84 22.36 11.30
CA ASP A 90 -22.10 22.91 11.86
C ASP A 90 -22.72 23.95 10.95
N THR A 91 -21.89 24.72 10.25
CA THR A 91 -22.32 25.82 9.39
C THR A 91 -21.90 25.61 7.94
N GLY A 92 -22.62 26.24 7.02
CA GLY A 92 -22.27 26.22 5.61
C GLY A 92 -20.90 26.85 5.32
N ALA A 93 -20.57 27.94 6.00
CA ALA A 93 -19.28 28.62 5.85
C ALA A 93 -18.12 27.70 6.28
N ALA A 94 -18.22 27.10 7.48
CA ALA A 94 -17.21 26.17 7.97
C ALA A 94 -17.07 24.92 7.07
N LEU A 95 -18.16 24.48 6.44
CA LEU A 95 -18.09 23.40 5.47
C LEU A 95 -17.33 23.81 4.20
N LEU A 96 -17.59 25.03 3.68
CA LEU A 96 -16.87 25.53 2.51
C LEU A 96 -15.37 25.67 2.77
N ASP A 97 -15.00 26.21 3.91
CA ASP A 97 -13.58 26.30 4.34
C ASP A 97 -12.92 24.91 4.43
N LEU A 98 -13.65 23.93 4.96
CA LEU A 98 -13.15 22.55 5.07
C LEU A 98 -13.05 21.87 3.69
N GLN A 99 -14.01 22.13 2.79
CA GLN A 99 -13.96 21.64 1.42
C GLN A 99 -12.77 22.22 0.66
N GLU A 100 -12.54 23.54 0.77
CA GLU A 100 -11.39 24.20 0.15
C GLU A 100 -10.07 23.57 0.58
N LYS A 101 -9.88 23.35 1.89
CA LYS A 101 -8.71 22.66 2.43
C LYS A 101 -8.59 21.23 1.94
N GLY A 102 -9.71 20.50 1.88
CA GLY A 102 -9.73 19.13 1.35
C GLY A 102 -9.34 19.07 -0.12
N ILE A 103 -9.90 19.96 -0.95
CA ILE A 103 -9.57 20.04 -2.37
C ILE A 103 -8.09 20.40 -2.55
N ALA A 104 -7.59 21.42 -1.83
CA ALA A 104 -6.20 21.83 -1.87
C ALA A 104 -5.26 20.66 -1.48
N PHE A 105 -5.61 19.93 -0.42
CA PHE A 105 -4.85 18.75 -0.01
C PHE A 105 -4.68 17.74 -1.16
N PHE A 106 -5.74 17.39 -1.86
CA PHE A 106 -5.68 16.40 -2.94
C PHE A 106 -5.00 16.93 -4.21
N LEU A 107 -5.03 18.23 -4.45
CA LEU A 107 -4.30 18.87 -5.55
C LEU A 107 -2.78 18.86 -5.29
N ASP A 108 -2.38 19.13 -4.05
CA ASP A 108 -0.97 19.23 -3.65
C ASP A 108 -0.35 17.86 -3.38
N ASN A 109 -1.17 16.88 -2.96
CA ASN A 109 -0.72 15.57 -2.55
C ASN A 109 -1.19 14.48 -3.52
N ARG A 110 -0.49 14.33 -4.64
CA ARG A 110 -0.77 13.27 -5.62
C ARG A 110 -0.23 11.91 -5.22
N GLU A 111 0.56 11.87 -4.17
CA GLU A 111 1.20 10.66 -3.66
C GLU A 111 1.20 10.63 -2.14
N ILE A 112 1.05 9.45 -1.59
CA ILE A 112 1.23 9.18 -0.16
C ILE A 112 2.53 8.43 0.01
N THR A 113 3.47 9.04 0.74
CA THR A 113 4.80 8.50 0.97
C THR A 113 4.86 7.87 2.36
N THR A 114 5.35 6.64 2.42
CA THR A 114 5.78 5.93 3.63
C THR A 114 7.30 5.99 3.75
N ALA A 115 7.89 5.32 4.74
CA ALA A 115 9.34 5.26 4.86
C ALA A 115 10.01 4.57 3.67
N ASP A 116 9.34 3.56 3.08
CA ASP A 116 9.93 2.66 2.09
C ASP A 116 9.40 2.88 0.66
N ALA A 117 8.26 3.55 0.49
CA ALA A 117 7.61 3.66 -0.82
C ALA A 117 6.69 4.90 -0.94
N SER A 118 6.36 5.25 -2.18
CA SER A 118 5.38 6.28 -2.51
C SER A 118 4.26 5.67 -3.35
N PHE A 119 3.02 6.00 -3.02
CA PHE A 119 1.82 5.43 -3.63
C PHE A 119 0.96 6.54 -4.23
N ARG A 120 0.52 6.34 -5.45
CA ARG A 120 -0.31 7.31 -6.15
C ARG A 120 -1.67 7.44 -5.49
N LEU A 121 -2.09 8.70 -5.26
CA LEU A 121 -3.42 9.06 -4.78
C LEU A 121 -4.25 9.59 -5.96
N VAL A 122 -5.38 8.93 -6.23
CA VAL A 122 -6.24 9.21 -7.39
C VAL A 122 -7.62 9.60 -6.93
N GLU A 123 -8.16 10.65 -7.50
CA GLU A 123 -9.54 11.04 -7.29
C GLU A 123 -10.48 10.15 -8.13
N LEU A 124 -11.44 9.51 -7.46
CA LEU A 124 -12.51 8.75 -8.11
C LEU A 124 -13.78 9.57 -8.23
N THR A 125 -14.08 10.34 -7.18
CA THR A 125 -15.21 11.25 -7.13
C THR A 125 -14.77 12.52 -6.40
N PRO A 126 -14.91 13.70 -7.02
CA PRO A 126 -14.51 14.96 -6.39
C PRO A 126 -15.33 15.24 -5.14
N ILE A 127 -14.76 16.04 -4.23
CA ILE A 127 -15.48 16.50 -3.05
C ILE A 127 -16.64 17.39 -3.48
N GLY A 128 -17.86 16.96 -3.14
CA GLY A 128 -19.09 17.66 -3.46
C GLY A 128 -20.12 17.60 -2.33
N GLY A 129 -21.18 18.39 -2.41
CA GLY A 129 -22.26 18.36 -1.44
C GLY A 129 -23.00 17.03 -1.46
N LEU A 130 -23.47 16.58 -0.29
CA LEU A 130 -24.38 15.45 -0.22
C LEU A 130 -25.78 15.86 -0.67
N GLU A 131 -26.38 15.09 -1.58
CA GLU A 131 -27.73 15.32 -2.09
C GLU A 131 -28.83 15.06 -1.05
N ARG A 132 -28.52 14.27 0.00
CA ARG A 132 -29.49 13.91 1.04
C ARG A 132 -29.31 14.80 2.26
N PRO A 133 -30.36 15.56 2.68
CA PRO A 133 -30.32 16.27 3.93
C PRO A 133 -30.21 15.24 5.08
N ASN A 134 -29.18 15.42 5.90
CA ASN A 134 -29.04 14.64 7.11
C ASN A 134 -30.11 15.07 8.13
N TYR A 135 -30.65 14.14 8.91
CA TYR A 135 -31.62 14.47 9.97
C TYR A 135 -31.00 15.27 11.12
N SER A 136 -29.68 15.45 11.09
CA SER A 136 -28.94 16.34 12.00
C SER A 136 -28.78 17.74 11.36
N ASN A 137 -28.61 18.77 12.19
CA ASN A 137 -28.31 20.13 11.70
C ASN A 137 -26.90 20.26 11.09
N LEU A 138 -26.19 19.17 10.91
CA LEU A 138 -24.85 19.12 10.36
C LEU A 138 -24.87 19.22 8.81
N ARG A 139 -23.92 19.98 8.29
CA ARG A 139 -23.69 20.09 6.85
C ARG A 139 -22.57 19.13 6.46
N GLN A 140 -22.76 18.42 5.35
CA GLN A 140 -21.80 17.40 4.90
C GLN A 140 -21.47 17.54 3.42
N ALA A 141 -20.24 17.18 3.09
CA ALA A 141 -19.76 16.98 1.74
C ALA A 141 -18.97 15.67 1.67
N SER A 142 -18.96 15.02 0.53
CA SER A 142 -18.23 13.76 0.38
C SER A 142 -17.45 13.71 -0.93
N GLY A 143 -16.41 12.91 -0.93
CA GLY A 143 -15.60 12.57 -2.10
C GLY A 143 -15.05 11.16 -1.96
N ARG A 144 -14.52 10.60 -3.05
CA ARG A 144 -13.90 9.28 -3.05
C ARG A 144 -12.54 9.35 -3.69
N TYR A 145 -11.57 8.72 -3.03
CA TYR A 145 -10.18 8.64 -3.49
C TYR A 145 -9.64 7.23 -3.35
N ARG A 146 -8.66 6.92 -4.17
CA ARG A 146 -8.00 5.62 -4.25
C ARG A 146 -6.50 5.79 -4.06
N ILE A 147 -5.89 4.97 -3.22
CA ILE A 147 -4.45 4.76 -3.23
C ILE A 147 -4.19 3.52 -4.09
N GLU A 148 -3.36 3.68 -5.13
CA GLU A 148 -3.11 2.64 -6.11
C GLU A 148 -1.90 1.77 -5.74
N ASP A 149 -2.01 0.49 -6.08
CA ASP A 149 -0.90 -0.46 -6.19
C ASP A 149 -0.06 -0.65 -4.92
N VAL A 150 -0.74 -0.74 -3.78
CA VAL A 150 -0.08 -1.10 -2.52
C VAL A 150 0.34 -2.56 -2.56
N GLU A 151 1.64 -2.79 -2.40
CA GLU A 151 2.24 -4.13 -2.44
C GLU A 151 2.00 -4.89 -1.14
N VAL A 152 1.51 -6.12 -1.28
CA VAL A 152 1.36 -7.05 -0.16
C VAL A 152 2.14 -8.31 -0.47
N PHE A 153 3.15 -8.59 0.35
CA PHE A 153 3.99 -9.77 0.25
C PHE A 153 3.44 -10.87 1.15
N ASP A 154 3.63 -12.11 0.72
CA ASP A 154 3.46 -13.26 1.60
C ASP A 154 4.69 -13.42 2.53
N HIS A 155 4.59 -14.36 3.46
CA HIS A 155 5.67 -14.66 4.39
C HIS A 155 6.59 -15.79 3.92
N ASP A 156 6.29 -16.39 2.75
CA ASP A 156 7.06 -17.51 2.21
C ASP A 156 8.34 -17.00 1.53
N VAL A 157 9.41 -16.98 2.30
CA VAL A 157 10.74 -16.59 1.83
C VAL A 157 11.65 -17.82 1.88
N VAL A 158 12.23 -18.17 0.75
CA VAL A 158 13.23 -19.24 0.65
C VAL A 158 14.60 -18.61 0.47
N GLU A 159 15.49 -18.87 1.40
CA GLU A 159 16.88 -18.44 1.30
C GLU A 159 17.77 -19.61 0.89
N GLY A 160 18.72 -19.34 0.01
CA GLY A 160 19.67 -20.33 -0.45
C GLY A 160 21.05 -19.75 -0.72
N LYS A 161 22.03 -20.64 -0.90
CA LYS A 161 23.40 -20.27 -1.27
C LYS A 161 23.63 -20.57 -2.75
N ILE A 162 24.37 -19.66 -3.40
CA ILE A 162 24.80 -19.82 -4.77
C ILE A 162 26.07 -20.68 -4.78
N VAL A 163 26.01 -21.80 -5.48
CA VAL A 163 27.20 -22.64 -5.69
C VAL A 163 27.84 -22.22 -7.00
N LEU A 164 28.97 -21.50 -6.91
CA LEU A 164 29.70 -21.00 -8.08
C LEU A 164 30.47 -22.11 -8.82
N TYR A 165 30.89 -23.15 -8.08
CA TYR A 165 31.69 -24.23 -8.67
C TYR A 165 31.16 -25.58 -8.26
N ARG A 166 30.97 -26.46 -9.20
CA ARG A 166 30.79 -27.90 -8.97
C ARG A 166 31.99 -28.65 -9.53
N ASN A 167 32.79 -29.21 -8.66
CA ASN A 167 33.82 -30.15 -9.08
C ASN A 167 33.20 -31.55 -9.20
N PHE A 168 33.07 -32.05 -10.42
CA PHE A 168 32.65 -33.40 -10.64
C PHE A 168 33.92 -34.31 -10.72
N ARG A 169 33.95 -35.35 -9.88
CA ARG A 169 34.96 -36.39 -9.95
C ARG A 169 34.34 -37.63 -10.54
N LEU A 170 34.73 -37.94 -11.76
CA LEU A 170 34.35 -39.20 -12.41
C LEU A 170 35.29 -40.28 -11.91
N CYS A 171 34.77 -41.28 -11.18
CA CYS A 171 35.50 -42.43 -10.72
C CYS A 171 34.97 -43.68 -11.41
N ASP A 172 35.86 -44.58 -11.80
CA ASP A 172 35.46 -45.90 -12.23
C ASP A 172 34.80 -46.66 -11.09
N PHE A 173 33.60 -47.21 -11.38
CA PHE A 173 32.75 -47.83 -10.34
C PHE A 173 33.36 -49.10 -9.74
N GLY A 174 34.21 -49.81 -10.51
CA GLY A 174 34.85 -51.04 -10.08
C GLY A 174 36.15 -50.84 -9.29
N SER A 175 36.98 -49.92 -9.73
CA SER A 175 38.30 -49.68 -9.16
C SER A 175 38.39 -48.50 -8.20
N ARG A 176 37.37 -47.67 -8.10
CA ARG A 176 37.35 -46.38 -7.41
C ARG A 176 38.49 -45.43 -7.84
N ARG A 177 39.09 -45.66 -8.99
CA ARG A 177 40.10 -44.75 -9.53
C ARG A 177 39.45 -43.51 -10.11
N LEU A 178 40.04 -42.35 -9.84
CA LEU A 178 39.69 -41.09 -10.44
C LEU A 178 39.99 -41.15 -11.94
N ILE A 179 38.98 -41.07 -12.79
CA ILE A 179 39.11 -41.05 -14.25
C ILE A 179 39.37 -39.65 -14.72
N GLU A 180 38.57 -38.68 -14.21
CA GLU A 180 38.68 -37.32 -14.65
C GLU A 180 38.13 -36.33 -13.59
N THR A 181 38.71 -35.17 -13.51
CA THR A 181 38.18 -34.04 -12.72
C THR A 181 37.72 -32.96 -13.69
N TYR A 182 36.42 -32.85 -13.88
CA TYR A 182 35.86 -31.81 -14.71
C TYR A 182 35.83 -30.49 -13.89
N ARG A 183 36.52 -29.48 -14.35
CA ARG A 183 36.38 -28.10 -13.93
C ARG A 183 35.68 -27.38 -15.06
N PRO A 184 34.48 -26.82 -14.89
CA PRO A 184 33.92 -25.92 -15.89
C PRO A 184 34.89 -24.74 -16.04
N ASP A 185 35.27 -24.45 -17.27
CA ASP A 185 36.23 -23.42 -17.64
C ASP A 185 35.87 -22.05 -17.03
N GLU A 186 36.90 -21.27 -16.72
CA GLU A 186 36.86 -19.93 -16.17
C GLU A 186 36.10 -18.94 -17.03
#